data_06acf056456e118851d7abea8395a88a
#
_entry.id   06acf056456e118851d7abea8395a88a
#
_cell.length_a   1.000
_cell.length_b   1.000
_cell.length_c   1.000
_cell.angle_alpha   90.00
_cell.angle_beta   90.00
_cell.angle_gamma   90.00
#
_symmetry.space_group_name_H-M   'P 1'
#
loop_
_entity.id
_entity.type
_entity.pdbx_description
1 polymer ?
#
loop_
_entity_poly.entity_id
_entity_poly.type
_entity_poly.pdbx_seq_one_letter_code
_entity_poly.pdbx_strand_id
1 'polypeptide(L)'
;MNSFAYLFERFPSFVQTFVYREAAEMMRQGMNPWLVSLRRPEDPGELAEQISAEVFYAPEEKELRAQVDAERAARRLPRKPHRAIPRHRSQPDAQRMFEAIWLAPQLRERGVRHVHAHFGGVAARTAWWLQELFGFSYSFTGHANDIFCATELPVSNEMLVRGAKFVVTETDFARLWMEERYPHAVGRVFRVFNGIAMDGFPPREPAGAVPRIVSVGRYVEKKGFSDLIEACRFLRLRGVEFICEIIGGGPLESALRGQIAAAELGDCVQLVGPRSQAEVRRHLAAAHVFALACVPDQDGGSDNLPTVIMEAMATGVPVVSTRIAGVPEMITDGVEGFLTEPRHPAAFADALERMLRDTAVAEHLGRQGRESALGKFSVEKTTRALKHLLVQHAPVIPPTAARAADREIPTVSPWTRWLRRFRR
;
A
#
# COMPACT_ATOMS: atom_id res chain seq x y z
N MET A 1 -17.22 -12.63 17.48
CA MET A 1 -15.98 -12.00 17.97
C MET A 1 -15.03 -11.74 16.83
N ASN A 2 -14.28 -10.65 16.87
CA ASN A 2 -13.29 -10.33 15.84
C ASN A 2 -12.06 -11.21 16.04
N SER A 3 -11.49 -11.73 14.95
CA SER A 3 -10.33 -12.61 15.02
C SER A 3 -9.03 -11.83 15.31
N PHE A 4 -8.93 -10.61 14.82
CA PHE A 4 -7.84 -9.65 15.02
C PHE A 4 -8.33 -8.23 14.71
N ALA A 5 -7.51 -7.21 14.97
CA ALA A 5 -7.77 -5.85 14.51
C ALA A 5 -6.84 -5.48 13.35
N TYR A 6 -7.40 -4.91 12.29
CA TYR A 6 -6.65 -4.11 11.34
C TYR A 6 -6.49 -2.71 11.88
N LEU A 7 -5.27 -2.22 11.95
CA LEU A 7 -4.94 -0.89 12.41
C LEU A 7 -4.35 -0.06 11.27
N PHE A 8 -4.99 1.07 11.00
CA PHE A 8 -4.61 2.01 9.96
C PHE A 8 -4.33 3.38 10.55
N GLU A 9 -3.46 4.15 9.91
CA GLU A 9 -3.36 5.57 10.21
C GLU A 9 -4.61 6.31 9.75
N ARG A 10 -4.97 6.17 8.45
CA ARG A 10 -6.18 6.70 7.81
C ARG A 10 -6.79 5.64 6.92
N PHE A 11 -8.05 5.31 7.20
CA PHE A 11 -8.78 4.33 6.43
C PHE A 11 -10.28 4.69 6.44
N PRO A 12 -10.92 4.63 5.30
CA PRO A 12 -10.44 4.36 3.96
C PRO A 12 -9.63 5.55 3.37
N SER A 13 -8.71 5.32 2.41
CA SER A 13 -7.90 6.37 1.79
C SER A 13 -7.79 6.17 0.28
N PHE A 14 -8.14 7.19 -0.49
CA PHE A 14 -8.15 7.16 -1.96
C PHE A 14 -6.84 6.66 -2.57
N VAL A 15 -5.70 7.01 -1.98
CA VAL A 15 -4.38 6.64 -2.49
C VAL A 15 -3.92 5.23 -2.11
N GLN A 16 -4.72 4.49 -1.31
CA GLN A 16 -4.37 3.18 -0.78
C GLN A 16 -5.42 2.12 -1.15
N THR A 17 -5.81 2.08 -2.42
CA THR A 17 -6.88 1.21 -2.91
C THR A 17 -6.63 -0.28 -2.71
N PHE A 18 -5.36 -0.71 -2.69
CA PHE A 18 -4.97 -2.09 -2.39
C PHE A 18 -5.33 -2.51 -0.96
N VAL A 19 -5.27 -1.59 0.01
CA VAL A 19 -5.66 -1.87 1.41
C VAL A 19 -7.15 -2.16 1.53
N TYR A 20 -7.99 -1.43 0.77
CA TYR A 20 -9.44 -1.72 0.74
C TYR A 20 -9.72 -3.10 0.18
N ARG A 21 -9.10 -3.39 -0.98
CA ARG A 21 -9.30 -4.66 -1.68
C ARG A 21 -8.91 -5.83 -0.77
N GLU A 22 -7.80 -5.70 -0.05
CA GLU A 22 -7.35 -6.70 0.92
C GLU A 22 -8.33 -6.85 2.08
N ALA A 23 -8.76 -5.75 2.71
CA ALA A 23 -9.69 -5.78 3.84
C ALA A 23 -11.04 -6.38 3.46
N ALA A 24 -11.61 -5.97 2.32
CA ALA A 24 -12.87 -6.51 1.80
C ALA A 24 -12.75 -8.02 1.49
N GLU A 25 -11.67 -8.43 0.83
CA GLU A 25 -11.43 -9.82 0.49
C GLU A 25 -11.16 -10.68 1.74
N MET A 26 -10.47 -10.14 2.76
CA MET A 26 -10.25 -10.82 4.02
C MET A 26 -11.58 -11.20 4.69
N MET A 27 -12.54 -10.28 4.66
CA MET A 27 -13.90 -10.53 5.16
C MET A 27 -14.64 -11.55 4.29
N ARG A 28 -14.54 -11.45 2.96
CA ARG A 28 -15.13 -12.42 2.04
C ARG A 28 -14.58 -13.83 2.26
N GLN A 29 -13.30 -13.96 2.64
CA GLN A 29 -12.69 -15.24 3.01
C GLN A 29 -13.04 -15.73 4.43
N GLY A 30 -14.00 -15.10 5.08
CA GLY A 30 -14.54 -15.53 6.37
C GLY A 30 -13.69 -15.12 7.58
N MET A 31 -12.71 -14.23 7.43
CA MET A 31 -12.11 -13.56 8.59
C MET A 31 -13.00 -12.38 8.99
N ASN A 32 -12.98 -12.04 10.26
CA ASN A 32 -13.76 -10.90 10.78
C ASN A 32 -12.82 -9.92 11.52
N PRO A 33 -12.04 -9.12 10.78
CA PRO A 33 -11.19 -8.12 11.42
C PRO A 33 -12.03 -6.98 12.01
N TRP A 34 -11.59 -6.45 13.15
CA TRP A 34 -12.08 -5.17 13.60
C TRP A 34 -11.26 -4.07 12.91
N LEU A 35 -11.92 -3.26 12.07
CA LEU A 35 -11.26 -2.18 11.33
C LEU A 35 -11.13 -0.95 12.23
N VAL A 36 -9.90 -0.52 12.49
CA VAL A 36 -9.57 0.62 13.36
C VAL A 36 -8.75 1.62 12.59
N SER A 37 -9.23 2.85 12.49
CA SER A 37 -8.50 3.97 11.90
C SER A 37 -8.17 5.01 12.97
N LEU A 38 -6.90 5.38 13.08
CA LEU A 38 -6.43 6.36 14.07
C LEU A 38 -6.82 7.79 13.71
N ARG A 39 -7.12 8.05 12.44
CA ARG A 39 -7.56 9.35 11.92
C ARG A 39 -8.67 9.17 10.90
N ARG A 40 -9.53 10.17 10.79
CA ARG A 40 -10.54 10.21 9.71
C ARG A 40 -9.86 10.56 8.39
N PRO A 41 -10.24 9.93 7.28
CA PRO A 41 -9.78 10.33 5.96
C PRO A 41 -10.41 11.66 5.55
N GLU A 42 -9.68 12.45 4.78
CA GLU A 42 -10.22 13.65 4.12
C GLU A 42 -11.08 13.27 2.91
N ASP A 43 -10.60 12.26 2.16
CA ASP A 43 -11.28 11.67 1.02
C ASP A 43 -11.26 10.13 1.15
N PRO A 44 -12.43 9.49 1.38
CA PRO A 44 -12.52 8.04 1.49
C PRO A 44 -12.40 7.31 0.15
N GLY A 45 -12.57 8.00 -0.98
CA GLY A 45 -12.53 7.40 -2.31
C GLY A 45 -13.75 6.54 -2.67
N GLU A 46 -13.89 6.23 -3.96
CA GLU A 46 -15.03 5.48 -4.54
C GLU A 46 -15.17 4.05 -3.99
N LEU A 47 -14.08 3.44 -3.52
CA LEU A 47 -14.09 2.05 -3.04
C LEU A 47 -14.55 1.92 -1.57
N ALA A 48 -14.72 3.01 -0.85
CA ALA A 48 -15.16 2.97 0.55
C ALA A 48 -16.52 2.28 0.73
N GLU A 49 -17.41 2.42 -0.24
CA GLU A 49 -18.74 1.80 -0.25
C GLU A 49 -18.70 0.27 -0.36
N GLN A 50 -17.60 -0.30 -0.84
CA GLN A 50 -17.40 -1.75 -0.95
C GLN A 50 -17.08 -2.42 0.39
N ILE A 51 -16.78 -1.63 1.43
CA ILE A 51 -16.52 -2.15 2.77
C ILE A 51 -17.80 -2.18 3.57
N SER A 52 -18.37 -3.36 3.72
CA SER A 52 -19.61 -3.57 4.48
C SER A 52 -19.43 -3.48 6.01
N ALA A 53 -18.19 -3.43 6.50
CA ALA A 53 -17.89 -3.36 7.93
C ALA A 53 -17.76 -1.93 8.42
N GLU A 54 -18.26 -1.67 9.63
CA GLU A 54 -18.09 -0.38 10.30
C GLU A 54 -16.61 -0.14 10.64
N VAL A 55 -16.08 1.00 10.24
CA VAL A 55 -14.73 1.46 10.62
C VAL A 55 -14.82 2.21 11.94
N PHE A 56 -14.04 1.77 12.90
CA PHE A 56 -13.94 2.43 14.20
C PHE A 56 -12.85 3.51 14.17
N TYR A 57 -13.24 4.75 14.42
CA TYR A 57 -12.34 5.89 14.41
C TYR A 57 -11.91 6.29 15.81
N ALA A 58 -10.62 6.55 15.98
CA ALA A 58 -10.13 7.20 17.19
C ALA A 58 -10.62 8.67 17.26
N PRO A 59 -10.79 9.23 18.47
CA PRO A 59 -11.02 10.66 18.64
C PRO A 59 -9.85 11.49 18.12
N GLU A 60 -10.10 12.79 17.94
CA GLU A 60 -9.04 13.75 17.65
C GLU A 60 -7.93 13.71 18.70
N GLU A 61 -6.68 13.96 18.28
CA GLU A 61 -5.50 13.80 19.14
C GLU A 61 -5.61 14.52 20.48
N LYS A 62 -6.14 15.73 20.50
CA LYS A 62 -6.33 16.55 21.69
C LYS A 62 -7.33 15.91 22.66
N GLU A 63 -8.44 15.46 22.13
CA GLU A 63 -9.50 14.80 22.91
C GLU A 63 -9.00 13.46 23.47
N LEU A 64 -8.37 12.64 22.63
CA LEU A 64 -7.79 11.37 23.02
C LEU A 64 -6.79 11.51 24.16
N ARG A 65 -5.88 12.50 24.07
CA ARG A 65 -4.93 12.80 25.15
C ARG A 65 -5.63 13.22 26.43
N ALA A 66 -6.64 14.09 26.34
CA ALA A 66 -7.41 14.53 27.50
C ALA A 66 -8.11 13.36 28.21
N GLN A 67 -8.69 12.42 27.44
CA GLN A 67 -9.32 11.22 27.98
C GLN A 67 -8.29 10.35 28.73
N VAL A 68 -7.12 10.10 28.15
CA VAL A 68 -6.05 9.30 28.79
C VAL A 68 -5.51 10.01 30.04
N ASP A 69 -5.32 11.33 30.01
CA ASP A 69 -4.87 12.10 31.18
C ASP A 69 -5.89 12.07 32.33
N ALA A 70 -7.19 12.14 32.01
CA ALA A 70 -8.26 12.00 32.99
C ALA A 70 -8.24 10.62 33.68
N GLU A 71 -8.05 9.55 32.89
CA GLU A 71 -7.91 8.18 33.40
C GLU A 71 -6.67 8.03 34.31
N ARG A 72 -5.57 8.67 33.92
CA ARG A 72 -4.34 8.69 34.71
C ARG A 72 -4.54 9.42 36.05
N ALA A 73 -5.14 10.61 36.01
CA ALA A 73 -5.44 11.41 37.20
C ALA A 73 -6.35 10.68 38.19
N ALA A 74 -7.33 9.96 37.64
CA ALA A 74 -8.24 9.12 38.44
C ALA A 74 -7.62 7.78 38.90
N ARG A 75 -6.32 7.53 38.62
CA ARG A 75 -5.58 6.30 38.95
C ARG A 75 -6.21 5.01 38.38
N ARG A 76 -6.93 5.13 37.26
CA ARG A 76 -7.57 3.96 36.59
C ARG A 76 -6.68 3.27 35.59
N LEU A 77 -5.55 3.87 35.18
CA LEU A 77 -4.58 3.24 34.28
C LEU A 77 -3.81 2.10 34.98
N PRO A 78 -3.53 1.00 34.29
CA PRO A 78 -2.59 0.00 34.74
C PRO A 78 -1.21 0.57 35.04
N ARG A 79 -0.41 -0.13 35.87
CA ARG A 79 0.89 0.39 36.38
C ARG A 79 1.87 0.76 35.26
N LYS A 80 1.98 -0.05 34.19
CA LYS A 80 2.90 0.22 33.07
C LYS A 80 2.54 1.52 32.34
N PRO A 81 1.34 1.69 31.77
CA PRO A 81 0.92 2.94 31.13
C PRO A 81 1.02 4.15 32.07
N HIS A 82 0.59 4.02 33.32
CA HIS A 82 0.67 5.09 34.32
C HIS A 82 2.09 5.64 34.48
N ARG A 83 3.10 4.76 34.44
CA ARG A 83 4.53 5.11 34.54
C ARG A 83 5.14 5.56 33.19
N ALA A 84 4.65 5.08 32.06
CA ALA A 84 5.17 5.42 30.74
C ALA A 84 4.86 6.86 30.35
N ILE A 85 3.65 7.35 30.65
CA ILE A 85 3.21 8.71 30.27
C ILE A 85 4.23 9.79 30.69
N PRO A 86 4.65 9.96 31.95
CA PRO A 86 5.57 11.02 32.30
C PRO A 86 6.97 10.86 31.70
N ARG A 87 7.37 9.62 31.34
CA ARG A 87 8.68 9.35 30.74
C ARG A 87 8.76 9.68 29.26
N HIS A 88 7.65 9.53 28.53
CA HIS A 88 7.63 9.61 27.07
C HIS A 88 6.77 10.75 26.50
N ARG A 89 6.01 11.45 27.36
CA ARG A 89 5.04 12.48 26.93
C ARG A 89 5.63 13.58 26.05
N SER A 90 6.86 13.97 26.30
CA SER A 90 7.57 15.04 25.56
C SER A 90 8.40 14.54 24.38
N GLN A 91 8.46 13.22 24.20
CA GLN A 91 9.24 12.65 23.10
C GLN A 91 8.54 12.87 21.75
N PRO A 92 9.30 12.98 20.67
CA PRO A 92 8.72 12.88 19.33
C PRO A 92 7.86 11.62 19.22
N ASP A 93 6.75 11.72 18.50
CA ASP A 93 5.82 10.61 18.26
C ASP A 93 5.13 10.02 19.52
N ALA A 94 5.16 10.72 20.65
CA ALA A 94 4.49 10.29 21.91
C ALA A 94 2.99 10.01 21.72
N GLN A 95 2.36 10.60 20.70
CA GLN A 95 0.96 10.38 20.36
C GLN A 95 0.63 8.89 20.17
N ARG A 96 1.55 8.10 19.60
CA ARG A 96 1.37 6.63 19.41
C ARG A 96 1.17 5.90 20.74
N MET A 97 1.86 6.33 21.77
CA MET A 97 1.66 5.78 23.13
C MET A 97 0.24 6.12 23.67
N PHE A 98 -0.22 7.35 23.48
CA PHE A 98 -1.56 7.74 23.92
C PHE A 98 -2.64 6.98 23.16
N GLU A 99 -2.49 6.80 21.85
CA GLU A 99 -3.39 6.00 21.02
C GLU A 99 -3.46 4.55 21.50
N ALA A 100 -2.30 3.95 21.80
CA ALA A 100 -2.24 2.59 22.33
C ALA A 100 -2.95 2.46 23.70
N ILE A 101 -2.73 3.43 24.60
CA ILE A 101 -3.39 3.44 25.92
C ILE A 101 -4.91 3.56 25.75
N TRP A 102 -5.37 4.41 24.86
CA TRP A 102 -6.78 4.61 24.58
C TRP A 102 -7.43 3.39 23.92
N LEU A 103 -6.73 2.74 22.99
CA LEU A 103 -7.26 1.62 22.19
C LEU A 103 -7.27 0.28 22.95
N ALA A 104 -6.32 0.04 23.87
CA ALA A 104 -6.14 -1.25 24.52
C ALA A 104 -7.39 -1.81 25.23
N PRO A 105 -8.17 -1.03 26.02
CA PRO A 105 -9.39 -1.53 26.67
C PRO A 105 -10.44 -1.99 25.65
N GLN A 106 -10.54 -1.30 24.54
CA GLN A 106 -11.51 -1.56 23.49
C GLN A 106 -11.19 -2.83 22.70
N LEU A 107 -9.89 -3.08 22.45
CA LEU A 107 -9.41 -4.34 21.88
C LEU A 107 -9.74 -5.53 22.79
N ARG A 108 -9.52 -5.38 24.11
CA ARG A 108 -9.83 -6.42 25.10
C ARG A 108 -11.30 -6.73 25.20
N GLU A 109 -12.15 -5.70 25.19
CA GLU A 109 -13.61 -5.87 25.22
C GLU A 109 -14.13 -6.69 24.02
N ARG A 110 -13.46 -6.57 22.87
CA ARG A 110 -13.79 -7.32 21.64
C ARG A 110 -13.08 -8.66 21.53
N GLY A 111 -12.32 -9.06 22.55
CA GLY A 111 -11.56 -10.32 22.55
C GLY A 111 -10.37 -10.32 21.56
N VAL A 112 -9.98 -9.16 21.03
CA VAL A 112 -8.84 -9.05 20.11
C VAL A 112 -7.54 -9.24 20.90
N ARG A 113 -6.65 -10.08 20.37
CA ARG A 113 -5.32 -10.36 20.95
C ARG A 113 -4.17 -10.02 20.01
N HIS A 114 -4.47 -9.84 18.74
CA HIS A 114 -3.50 -9.51 17.70
C HIS A 114 -3.94 -8.30 16.89
N VAL A 115 -2.97 -7.45 16.56
CA VAL A 115 -3.16 -6.28 15.71
C VAL A 115 -2.30 -6.44 14.46
N HIS A 116 -2.90 -6.36 13.30
CA HIS A 116 -2.15 -6.24 12.04
C HIS A 116 -2.21 -4.79 11.57
N ALA A 117 -1.05 -4.15 11.48
CA ALA A 117 -0.94 -2.75 11.09
C ALA A 117 -0.58 -2.64 9.59
N HIS A 118 -1.19 -1.71 8.89
CA HIS A 118 -0.71 -1.30 7.58
C HIS A 118 0.25 -0.13 7.71
N PHE A 119 1.38 -0.24 7.01
CA PHE A 119 2.56 0.62 7.04
C PHE A 119 3.38 0.55 8.34
N GLY A 120 4.69 0.58 8.20
CA GLY A 120 5.68 0.69 9.28
C GLY A 120 5.70 2.06 9.98
N GLY A 121 4.70 2.92 9.66
CA GLY A 121 4.55 4.27 10.19
C GLY A 121 3.75 4.33 11.49
N VAL A 122 2.76 5.20 11.51
CA VAL A 122 1.91 5.52 12.67
C VAL A 122 1.23 4.29 13.24
N ALA A 123 0.61 3.46 12.40
CA ALA A 123 -0.13 2.29 12.83
C ALA A 123 0.77 1.24 13.50
N ALA A 124 1.91 0.90 12.88
CA ALA A 124 2.83 -0.08 13.44
C ALA A 124 3.47 0.39 14.76
N ARG A 125 3.79 1.70 14.89
CA ARG A 125 4.30 2.26 16.15
C ARG A 125 3.25 2.25 17.27
N THR A 126 1.99 2.51 16.94
CA THR A 126 0.88 2.35 17.89
C THR A 126 0.72 0.89 18.30
N ALA A 127 0.83 -0.06 17.36
CA ALA A 127 0.80 -1.50 17.65
C ALA A 127 1.99 -1.95 18.53
N TRP A 128 3.18 -1.40 18.31
CA TRP A 128 4.34 -1.62 19.19
C TRP A 128 4.07 -1.16 20.62
N TRP A 129 3.47 0.01 20.82
CA TRP A 129 3.07 0.49 22.16
C TRP A 129 1.98 -0.37 22.80
N LEU A 130 1.05 -0.93 22.00
CA LEU A 130 0.09 -1.91 22.51
C LEU A 130 0.78 -3.17 23.03
N GLN A 131 1.82 -3.65 22.34
CA GLN A 131 2.63 -4.77 22.81
C GLN A 131 3.38 -4.39 24.10
N GLU A 132 4.13 -3.30 24.09
CA GLU A 132 5.00 -2.88 25.20
C GLU A 132 4.22 -2.63 26.48
N LEU A 133 3.07 -1.96 26.40
CA LEU A 133 2.30 -1.56 27.58
C LEU A 133 1.28 -2.60 28.04
N PHE A 134 0.75 -3.41 27.13
CA PHE A 134 -0.42 -4.25 27.41
C PHE A 134 -0.28 -5.72 27.00
N GLY A 135 0.82 -6.07 26.30
CA GLY A 135 1.11 -7.45 25.90
C GLY A 135 0.33 -7.95 24.69
N PHE A 136 -0.25 -7.06 23.89
CA PHE A 136 -0.81 -7.46 22.61
C PHE A 136 0.27 -7.97 21.67
N SER A 137 -0.04 -8.95 20.84
CA SER A 137 0.84 -9.29 19.72
C SER A 137 0.51 -8.45 18.51
N TYR A 138 1.49 -8.20 17.64
CA TYR A 138 1.25 -7.51 16.39
C TYR A 138 2.11 -8.05 15.26
N SER A 139 1.66 -7.76 14.05
CA SER A 139 2.38 -7.86 12.78
C SER A 139 2.09 -6.61 11.95
N PHE A 140 2.85 -6.38 10.90
CA PHE A 140 2.57 -5.27 10.01
C PHE A 140 2.97 -5.57 8.57
N THR A 141 2.29 -4.93 7.62
CA THR A 141 2.70 -4.86 6.23
C THR A 141 3.46 -3.55 6.02
N GLY A 142 4.72 -3.67 5.64
CA GLY A 142 5.56 -2.54 5.26
C GLY A 142 5.54 -2.35 3.75
N HIS A 143 5.43 -1.09 3.33
CA HIS A 143 5.42 -0.68 1.93
C HIS A 143 6.73 0.04 1.58
N ALA A 144 6.81 0.80 0.50
CA ALA A 144 8.08 1.37 0.04
C ALA A 144 8.78 2.31 1.05
N ASN A 145 8.28 3.53 1.22
CA ASN A 145 8.96 4.58 1.96
C ASN A 145 9.07 4.30 3.47
N ASP A 146 8.10 3.61 4.05
CA ASP A 146 8.09 3.24 5.46
C ASP A 146 9.09 2.14 5.82
N ILE A 147 9.62 1.44 4.81
CA ILE A 147 10.68 0.46 4.95
C ILE A 147 12.04 1.07 4.64
N PHE A 148 12.18 1.70 3.46
CA PHE A 148 13.47 2.10 2.90
C PHE A 148 13.99 3.42 3.48
N CYS A 149 13.09 4.35 3.82
CA CYS A 149 13.49 5.64 4.37
C CYS A 149 13.79 5.51 5.87
N ALA A 150 14.98 5.94 6.27
CA ALA A 150 15.33 6.03 7.67
C ALA A 150 14.49 7.12 8.36
N THR A 151 13.91 6.79 9.51
CA THR A 151 13.22 7.75 10.36
C THR A 151 13.88 7.79 11.74
N GLU A 152 14.28 8.97 12.18
CA GLU A 152 14.81 9.19 13.53
C GLU A 152 13.67 9.36 14.53
N LEU A 153 12.91 8.32 14.75
CA LEU A 153 11.82 8.31 15.74
C LEU A 153 12.18 7.40 16.94
N PRO A 154 11.68 7.73 18.14
CA PRO A 154 11.96 6.93 19.34
C PRO A 154 11.63 5.45 19.21
N VAL A 155 10.56 5.13 18.50
CA VAL A 155 10.25 3.74 18.08
C VAL A 155 10.77 3.54 16.67
N SER A 156 11.98 3.01 16.56
CA SER A 156 12.67 2.78 15.27
C SER A 156 12.08 1.60 14.50
N ASN A 157 12.38 1.53 13.20
CA ASN A 157 12.01 0.38 12.39
C ASN A 157 12.62 -0.93 12.91
N GLU A 158 13.84 -0.89 13.48
CA GLU A 158 14.44 -2.06 14.12
C GLU A 158 13.58 -2.56 15.30
N MET A 159 13.09 -1.65 16.15
CA MET A 159 12.22 -2.01 17.27
C MET A 159 10.88 -2.60 16.77
N LEU A 160 10.32 -2.05 15.71
CA LEU A 160 9.10 -2.57 15.10
C LEU A 160 9.31 -4.00 14.59
N VAL A 161 10.36 -4.23 13.80
CA VAL A 161 10.68 -5.54 13.25
C VAL A 161 11.01 -6.55 14.34
N ARG A 162 11.73 -6.15 15.39
CA ARG A 162 12.08 -7.00 16.52
C ARG A 162 10.85 -7.45 17.31
N GLY A 163 9.90 -6.55 17.53
CA GLY A 163 8.69 -6.82 18.33
C GLY A 163 7.59 -7.58 17.58
N ALA A 164 7.53 -7.44 16.26
CA ALA A 164 6.49 -8.06 15.44
C ALA A 164 6.56 -9.59 15.44
N LYS A 165 5.41 -10.27 15.41
CA LYS A 165 5.33 -11.71 15.21
C LYS A 165 5.83 -12.11 13.83
N PHE A 166 5.43 -11.34 12.83
CA PHE A 166 5.94 -11.40 11.47
C PHE A 166 5.77 -10.03 10.81
N VAL A 167 6.51 -9.83 9.73
CA VAL A 167 6.41 -8.65 8.87
C VAL A 167 6.05 -9.12 7.46
N VAL A 168 5.22 -8.38 6.78
CA VAL A 168 4.90 -8.60 5.37
C VAL A 168 5.52 -7.48 4.55
N THR A 169 6.08 -7.83 3.42
CA THR A 169 6.54 -6.90 2.37
C THR A 169 5.90 -7.26 1.04
N GLU A 170 5.79 -6.29 0.15
CA GLU A 170 5.14 -6.47 -1.15
C GLU A 170 5.99 -7.24 -2.15
N THR A 171 7.33 -7.33 -1.93
CA THR A 171 8.30 -7.89 -2.87
C THR A 171 9.39 -8.68 -2.15
N ASP A 172 10.02 -9.61 -2.85
CA ASP A 172 11.22 -10.28 -2.34
C ASP A 172 12.41 -9.30 -2.25
N PHE A 173 12.47 -8.30 -3.13
CA PHE A 173 13.44 -7.21 -3.01
C PHE A 173 13.36 -6.54 -1.63
N ALA A 174 12.16 -6.12 -1.21
CA ALA A 174 11.97 -5.50 0.10
C ALA A 174 12.19 -6.48 1.25
N ARG A 175 11.80 -7.75 1.09
CA ARG A 175 12.06 -8.80 2.08
C ARG A 175 13.55 -8.99 2.32
N LEU A 176 14.34 -9.17 1.26
CA LEU A 176 15.77 -9.35 1.34
C LEU A 176 16.46 -8.12 1.92
N TRP A 177 16.06 -6.92 1.50
CA TRP A 177 16.57 -5.66 2.06
C TRP A 177 16.32 -5.58 3.58
N MET A 178 15.12 -5.97 4.05
CA MET A 178 14.81 -5.99 5.48
C MET A 178 15.61 -7.05 6.25
N GLU A 179 15.79 -8.24 5.69
CA GLU A 179 16.54 -9.33 6.31
C GLU A 179 18.04 -9.00 6.42
N GLU A 180 18.59 -8.31 5.41
CA GLU A 180 19.97 -7.79 5.44
C GLU A 180 20.12 -6.69 6.50
N ARG A 181 19.18 -5.73 6.53
CA ARG A 181 19.19 -4.60 7.47
C ARG A 181 18.92 -5.02 8.91
N TYR A 182 18.08 -6.04 9.09
CA TYR A 182 17.64 -6.56 10.40
C TYR A 182 17.83 -8.10 10.47
N PRO A 183 19.06 -8.60 10.68
CA PRO A 183 19.34 -10.05 10.63
C PRO A 183 18.48 -10.91 11.57
N HIS A 184 18.01 -10.32 12.68
CA HIS A 184 17.09 -11.00 13.60
C HIS A 184 15.68 -11.23 13.04
N ALA A 185 15.37 -10.66 11.89
CA ALA A 185 14.08 -10.80 11.20
C ALA A 185 14.06 -11.95 10.18
N VAL A 186 15.20 -12.55 9.87
CA VAL A 186 15.31 -13.70 8.95
C VAL A 186 14.31 -14.78 9.35
N GLY A 187 13.53 -15.26 8.38
CA GLY A 187 12.47 -16.24 8.58
C GLY A 187 11.19 -15.69 9.21
N ARG A 188 11.08 -14.38 9.46
CA ARG A 188 9.88 -13.70 9.95
C ARG A 188 9.39 -12.57 9.03
N VAL A 189 10.09 -12.32 7.93
CA VAL A 189 9.65 -11.41 6.87
C VAL A 189 9.14 -12.25 5.71
N PHE A 190 7.91 -11.98 5.28
CA PHE A 190 7.24 -12.74 4.24
C PHE A 190 6.81 -11.83 3.10
N ARG A 191 6.96 -12.30 1.87
CA ARG A 191 6.43 -11.58 0.72
C ARG A 191 4.95 -11.91 0.50
N VAL A 192 4.13 -10.87 0.41
CA VAL A 192 2.76 -10.95 -0.08
C VAL A 192 2.54 -9.76 -1.02
N PHE A 193 2.34 -10.01 -2.30
CA PHE A 193 2.05 -8.94 -3.27
C PHE A 193 0.75 -8.21 -2.92
N ASN A 194 0.67 -6.94 -3.27
CA ASN A 194 -0.61 -6.25 -3.30
C ASN A 194 -1.54 -6.93 -4.30
N GLY A 195 -2.81 -7.08 -3.91
CA GLY A 195 -3.82 -7.68 -4.77
C GLY A 195 -4.61 -6.66 -5.58
N ILE A 196 -5.02 -7.06 -6.79
CA ILE A 196 -6.00 -6.33 -7.60
C ILE A 196 -7.20 -7.22 -7.90
N ALA A 197 -8.39 -6.60 -8.00
CA ALA A 197 -9.62 -7.29 -8.42
C ALA A 197 -9.60 -7.47 -9.93
N MET A 198 -9.39 -8.71 -10.40
CA MET A 198 -9.14 -9.01 -11.81
C MET A 198 -10.35 -8.81 -12.71
N ASP A 199 -11.56 -8.99 -12.18
CA ASP A 199 -12.84 -8.81 -12.88
C ASP A 199 -13.14 -7.34 -13.26
N GLY A 200 -12.43 -6.40 -12.63
CA GLY A 200 -12.56 -4.97 -12.91
C GLY A 200 -11.78 -4.46 -14.13
N PHE A 201 -11.00 -5.32 -14.83
CA PHE A 201 -10.14 -4.90 -15.94
C PHE A 201 -10.63 -5.50 -17.27
N PRO A 202 -11.23 -4.66 -18.18
CA PRO A 202 -11.63 -5.11 -19.50
C PRO A 202 -10.41 -5.55 -20.32
N PRO A 203 -10.58 -6.48 -21.27
CA PRO A 203 -9.53 -6.79 -22.21
C PRO A 203 -9.07 -5.56 -22.99
N ARG A 204 -7.80 -5.57 -23.40
CA ARG A 204 -7.24 -4.53 -24.24
C ARG A 204 -7.95 -4.47 -25.58
N GLU A 205 -8.36 -3.29 -25.97
CA GLU A 205 -8.93 -2.95 -27.29
C GLU A 205 -8.26 -1.67 -27.77
N PRO A 206 -7.08 -1.75 -28.42
CA PRO A 206 -6.33 -0.58 -28.85
C PRO A 206 -7.17 0.30 -29.79
N ALA A 207 -7.26 1.57 -29.48
CA ALA A 207 -8.12 2.51 -30.20
C ALA A 207 -7.33 3.55 -30.98
N GLY A 208 -7.75 3.82 -32.22
CA GLY A 208 -7.20 4.85 -33.10
C GLY A 208 -6.11 4.37 -34.05
N ALA A 209 -5.89 5.13 -35.11
CA ALA A 209 -4.87 4.85 -36.14
C ALA A 209 -3.46 5.20 -35.64
N VAL A 210 -3.34 6.21 -34.73
CA VAL A 210 -2.07 6.60 -34.15
C VAL A 210 -1.84 5.83 -32.87
N PRO A 211 -0.68 5.13 -32.72
CA PRO A 211 -0.39 4.37 -31.51
C PRO A 211 -0.41 5.21 -30.25
N ARG A 212 -1.00 4.66 -29.18
CA ARG A 212 -1.20 5.32 -27.89
C ARG A 212 -0.32 4.72 -26.81
N ILE A 213 0.55 5.55 -26.23
CA ILE A 213 1.33 5.28 -25.02
C ILE A 213 0.52 5.83 -23.83
N VAL A 214 0.28 5.03 -22.81
CA VAL A 214 -0.39 5.47 -21.58
C VAL A 214 0.55 5.30 -20.40
N SER A 215 0.59 6.30 -19.54
CA SER A 215 1.31 6.27 -18.26
C SER A 215 0.44 6.82 -17.15
N VAL A 216 0.53 6.25 -15.94
CA VAL A 216 -0.35 6.62 -14.82
C VAL A 216 0.44 6.74 -13.53
N GLY A 217 0.27 7.83 -12.80
CA GLY A 217 0.89 8.00 -11.49
C GLY A 217 0.89 9.42 -10.96
N ARG A 218 1.29 9.60 -9.71
CA ARG A 218 1.52 10.94 -9.15
C ARG A 218 2.74 11.58 -9.85
N TYR A 219 2.67 12.87 -10.11
CA TYR A 219 3.79 13.62 -10.71
C TYR A 219 4.85 13.92 -9.65
N VAL A 220 5.63 12.87 -9.32
CA VAL A 220 6.77 12.86 -8.39
C VAL A 220 7.97 12.19 -9.04
N GLU A 221 9.19 12.49 -8.57
CA GLU A 221 10.43 12.06 -9.19
C GLU A 221 10.48 10.55 -9.46
N LYS A 222 10.17 9.74 -8.47
CA LYS A 222 10.28 8.28 -8.59
C LYS A 222 9.40 7.62 -9.65
N LYS A 223 8.43 8.33 -10.24
CA LYS A 223 7.63 7.85 -11.37
C LYS A 223 8.31 8.01 -12.72
N GLY A 224 9.41 8.79 -12.81
CA GLY A 224 10.24 8.93 -13.99
C GLY A 224 9.57 9.55 -15.20
N PHE A 225 8.55 10.39 -14.99
CA PHE A 225 7.87 11.04 -16.13
C PHE A 225 8.78 11.94 -16.94
N SER A 226 9.83 12.51 -16.32
CA SER A 226 10.87 13.27 -17.04
C SER A 226 11.61 12.39 -18.05
N ASP A 227 11.97 11.15 -17.65
CA ASP A 227 12.64 10.19 -18.53
C ASP A 227 11.70 9.68 -19.62
N LEU A 228 10.40 9.53 -19.33
CA LEU A 228 9.39 9.17 -20.32
C LEU A 228 9.23 10.29 -21.38
N ILE A 229 9.17 11.55 -20.97
CA ILE A 229 9.10 12.69 -21.90
C ILE A 229 10.35 12.75 -22.77
N GLU A 230 11.52 12.51 -22.19
CA GLU A 230 12.77 12.47 -22.97
C GLU A 230 12.80 11.27 -23.95
N ALA A 231 12.27 10.12 -23.55
CA ALA A 231 12.10 8.98 -24.46
C ALA A 231 11.13 9.32 -25.61
N CYS A 232 10.04 10.03 -25.35
CA CYS A 232 9.14 10.56 -26.38
C CYS A 232 9.86 11.48 -27.36
N ARG A 233 10.81 12.33 -26.86
CA ARG A 233 11.65 13.16 -27.74
C ARG A 233 12.51 12.31 -28.68
N PHE A 234 13.10 11.20 -28.20
CA PHE A 234 13.85 10.29 -29.06
C PHE A 234 12.94 9.63 -30.12
N LEU A 235 11.74 9.17 -29.74
CA LEU A 235 10.77 8.61 -30.69
C LEU A 235 10.42 9.63 -31.79
N ARG A 236 10.17 10.88 -31.42
CA ARG A 236 9.88 11.98 -32.37
C ARG A 236 11.02 12.20 -33.37
N LEU A 237 12.27 12.26 -32.87
CA LEU A 237 13.45 12.42 -33.71
C LEU A 237 13.65 11.27 -34.71
N ARG A 238 13.12 10.08 -34.42
CA ARG A 238 13.15 8.89 -35.30
C ARG A 238 11.94 8.81 -36.23
N GLY A 239 11.07 9.82 -36.23
CA GLY A 239 9.87 9.85 -37.05
C GLY A 239 8.80 8.80 -36.68
N VAL A 240 8.78 8.38 -35.42
CA VAL A 240 7.72 7.49 -34.91
C VAL A 240 6.49 8.34 -34.58
N GLU A 241 5.35 7.97 -35.15
CA GLU A 241 4.06 8.59 -34.82
C GLU A 241 3.49 7.94 -33.56
N PHE A 242 3.07 8.76 -32.59
CA PHE A 242 2.43 8.30 -31.34
C PHE A 242 1.69 9.44 -30.63
N ILE A 243 0.82 9.06 -29.71
CA ILE A 243 0.25 9.95 -28.68
C ILE A 243 0.66 9.37 -27.33
N CYS A 244 1.21 10.19 -26.42
CA CYS A 244 1.54 9.81 -25.05
C CYS A 244 0.63 10.55 -24.06
N GLU A 245 -0.17 9.80 -23.31
CA GLU A 245 -1.06 10.30 -22.26
C GLU A 245 -0.47 10.00 -20.89
N ILE A 246 -0.12 11.02 -20.13
CA ILE A 246 0.37 10.90 -18.75
C ILE A 246 -0.76 11.33 -17.82
N ILE A 247 -1.34 10.35 -17.11
CA ILE A 247 -2.52 10.52 -16.26
C ILE A 247 -2.08 10.65 -14.81
N GLY A 248 -2.50 11.71 -14.14
CA GLY A 248 -2.22 11.95 -12.73
C GLY A 248 -2.09 13.41 -12.41
N GLY A 249 -1.50 13.71 -11.26
CA GLY A 249 -1.23 15.06 -10.79
C GLY A 249 -0.15 15.04 -9.72
N GLY A 250 0.40 16.18 -9.40
CA GLY A 250 1.40 16.27 -8.34
C GLY A 250 2.34 17.47 -8.48
N PRO A 251 3.30 17.60 -7.56
CA PRO A 251 4.15 18.78 -7.44
C PRO A 251 5.02 19.06 -8.67
N LEU A 252 5.32 18.05 -9.50
CA LEU A 252 6.14 18.22 -10.70
C LEU A 252 5.36 18.66 -11.95
N GLU A 253 4.05 18.92 -11.86
CA GLU A 253 3.24 19.24 -13.04
C GLU A 253 3.79 20.40 -13.87
N SER A 254 4.14 21.51 -13.23
CA SER A 254 4.70 22.68 -13.91
C SER A 254 6.03 22.38 -14.62
N ALA A 255 6.90 21.60 -13.96
CA ALA A 255 8.19 21.20 -14.52
C ALA A 255 8.01 20.28 -15.75
N LEU A 256 7.10 19.31 -15.67
CA LEU A 256 6.80 18.40 -16.78
C LEU A 256 6.19 19.15 -17.97
N ARG A 257 5.27 20.11 -17.75
CA ARG A 257 4.74 20.98 -18.81
C ARG A 257 5.84 21.79 -19.48
N GLY A 258 6.77 22.36 -18.69
CA GLY A 258 7.93 23.08 -19.21
C GLY A 258 8.84 22.18 -20.06
N GLN A 259 9.08 20.94 -19.63
CA GLN A 259 9.89 19.98 -20.38
C GLN A 259 9.21 19.59 -21.73
N ILE A 260 7.91 19.34 -21.73
CA ILE A 260 7.13 19.04 -22.95
C ILE A 260 7.24 20.20 -23.95
N ALA A 261 7.08 21.44 -23.48
CA ALA A 261 7.19 22.63 -24.32
C ALA A 261 8.61 22.84 -24.88
N ALA A 262 9.65 22.69 -24.04
CA ALA A 262 11.04 22.82 -24.43
C ALA A 262 11.49 21.74 -25.44
N ALA A 263 10.88 20.56 -25.38
CA ALA A 263 11.11 19.45 -26.32
C ALA A 263 10.22 19.50 -27.55
N GLU A 264 9.38 20.51 -27.70
CA GLU A 264 8.41 20.68 -28.83
C GLU A 264 7.47 19.45 -29.02
N LEU A 265 7.01 18.86 -27.89
CA LEU A 265 6.19 17.66 -27.86
C LEU A 265 4.69 17.91 -27.59
N GLY A 266 4.26 19.18 -27.57
CA GLY A 266 2.91 19.54 -27.15
C GLY A 266 1.76 18.99 -28.04
N ASP A 267 2.08 18.55 -29.25
CA ASP A 267 1.15 17.92 -30.19
C ASP A 267 0.98 16.40 -29.94
N CYS A 268 1.93 15.74 -29.30
CA CYS A 268 1.91 14.28 -29.09
C CYS A 268 2.05 13.84 -27.62
N VAL A 269 2.46 14.69 -26.69
CA VAL A 269 2.56 14.35 -25.25
C VAL A 269 1.61 15.22 -24.42
N GLN A 270 0.72 14.61 -23.67
CA GLN A 270 -0.32 15.29 -22.92
C GLN A 270 -0.30 14.91 -21.43
N LEU A 271 -0.29 15.92 -20.53
CA LEU A 271 -0.60 15.73 -19.11
C LEU A 271 -2.13 15.80 -18.96
N VAL A 272 -2.76 14.63 -18.83
CA VAL A 272 -4.23 14.48 -18.85
C VAL A 272 -4.88 14.99 -17.55
N GLY A 273 -4.12 15.07 -16.46
CA GLY A 273 -4.65 15.37 -15.14
C GLY A 273 -5.19 14.13 -14.40
N PRO A 274 -5.64 14.29 -13.16
CA PRO A 274 -6.22 13.20 -12.37
C PRO A 274 -7.48 12.62 -13.03
N ARG A 275 -7.67 11.31 -12.94
CA ARG A 275 -8.83 10.57 -13.45
C ARG A 275 -9.34 9.59 -12.41
N SER A 276 -10.63 9.28 -12.45
CA SER A 276 -11.23 8.20 -11.69
C SER A 276 -10.66 6.83 -12.11
N GLN A 277 -10.79 5.83 -11.25
CA GLN A 277 -10.33 4.47 -11.59
C GLN A 277 -11.01 3.92 -12.85
N ALA A 278 -12.30 4.21 -13.04
CA ALA A 278 -13.04 3.79 -14.22
C ALA A 278 -12.47 4.42 -15.50
N GLU A 279 -12.07 5.70 -15.46
CA GLU A 279 -11.43 6.38 -16.58
C GLU A 279 -10.03 5.83 -16.85
N VAL A 280 -9.23 5.61 -15.82
CA VAL A 280 -7.90 4.98 -15.95
C VAL A 280 -8.01 3.63 -16.65
N ARG A 281 -8.98 2.79 -16.27
CA ARG A 281 -9.21 1.49 -16.92
C ARG A 281 -9.57 1.63 -18.40
N ARG A 282 -10.35 2.66 -18.78
CA ARG A 282 -10.67 2.93 -20.19
C ARG A 282 -9.44 3.37 -20.98
N HIS A 283 -8.58 4.24 -20.41
CA HIS A 283 -7.32 4.62 -21.04
C HIS A 283 -6.39 3.41 -21.22
N LEU A 284 -6.29 2.56 -20.21
CA LEU A 284 -5.50 1.32 -20.31
C LEU A 284 -6.06 0.38 -21.40
N ALA A 285 -7.37 0.17 -21.44
CA ALA A 285 -7.98 -0.70 -22.45
C ALA A 285 -7.71 -0.19 -23.88
N ALA A 286 -7.70 1.12 -24.10
CA ALA A 286 -7.44 1.75 -25.38
C ALA A 286 -5.94 1.88 -25.72
N ALA A 287 -5.03 1.54 -24.80
CA ALA A 287 -3.59 1.73 -24.99
C ALA A 287 -2.95 0.70 -25.90
N HIS A 288 -1.98 1.13 -26.70
CA HIS A 288 -1.09 0.25 -27.47
C HIS A 288 0.06 -0.26 -26.59
N VAL A 289 0.59 0.60 -25.70
CA VAL A 289 1.61 0.25 -24.72
C VAL A 289 1.42 1.07 -23.44
N PHE A 290 1.67 0.45 -22.29
CA PHE A 290 1.80 1.12 -21.01
C PHE A 290 3.28 1.38 -20.71
N ALA A 291 3.62 2.60 -20.30
CA ALA A 291 5.00 3.01 -20.04
C ALA A 291 5.13 3.61 -18.64
N LEU A 292 6.09 3.13 -17.83
CA LEU A 292 6.40 3.73 -16.54
C LEU A 292 7.90 3.64 -16.27
N ALA A 293 8.60 4.76 -16.44
CA ALA A 293 10.06 4.87 -16.35
C ALA A 293 10.54 5.12 -14.92
N CYS A 294 10.11 4.32 -13.94
CA CYS A 294 10.44 4.50 -12.53
C CYS A 294 11.94 4.70 -12.30
N VAL A 295 12.28 5.64 -11.40
CA VAL A 295 13.65 5.96 -11.00
C VAL A 295 13.78 5.98 -9.48
N PRO A 296 15.00 5.79 -8.90
CA PRO A 296 15.22 6.10 -7.49
C PRO A 296 15.10 7.61 -7.29
N ASP A 297 14.41 8.05 -6.23
CA ASP A 297 14.39 9.46 -5.85
C ASP A 297 15.65 9.86 -5.07
N GLN A 298 15.82 11.18 -4.82
CA GLN A 298 17.00 11.72 -4.15
C GLN A 298 17.14 11.26 -2.70
N ASP A 299 16.03 10.90 -2.05
CA ASP A 299 16.00 10.42 -0.67
C ASP A 299 16.20 8.90 -0.55
N GLY A 300 16.54 8.22 -1.66
CA GLY A 300 16.68 6.76 -1.75
C GLY A 300 15.34 6.02 -1.78
N GLY A 301 14.23 6.74 -1.86
CA GLY A 301 12.90 6.17 -2.06
C GLY A 301 12.76 5.55 -3.45
N SER A 302 11.96 4.52 -3.55
CA SER A 302 11.69 3.82 -4.81
C SER A 302 10.25 3.34 -4.83
N ASP A 303 9.68 3.21 -6.02
CA ASP A 303 8.43 2.48 -6.18
C ASP A 303 8.72 0.99 -6.08
N ASN A 304 8.36 0.41 -4.94
CA ASN A 304 8.63 -1.01 -4.68
C ASN A 304 7.76 -1.93 -5.55
N LEU A 305 6.45 -1.65 -5.62
CA LEU A 305 5.50 -2.43 -6.41
C LEU A 305 4.43 -1.50 -7.03
N PRO A 306 4.70 -0.89 -8.19
CA PRO A 306 3.75 0.02 -8.84
C PRO A 306 2.46 -0.69 -9.24
N THR A 307 1.36 -0.50 -8.50
CA THR A 307 0.07 -1.17 -8.74
C THR A 307 -0.48 -0.91 -10.14
N VAL A 308 -0.18 0.24 -10.74
CA VAL A 308 -0.59 0.59 -12.10
C VAL A 308 0.02 -0.33 -13.16
N ILE A 309 1.21 -0.91 -12.92
CA ILE A 309 1.79 -1.96 -13.79
C ILE A 309 0.92 -3.22 -13.71
N MET A 310 0.51 -3.64 -12.52
CA MET A 310 -0.41 -4.79 -12.37
C MET A 310 -1.74 -4.54 -13.10
N GLU A 311 -2.25 -3.32 -13.03
CA GLU A 311 -3.50 -2.91 -13.69
C GLU A 311 -3.35 -2.94 -15.23
N ALA A 312 -2.22 -2.47 -15.77
CA ALA A 312 -1.90 -2.58 -17.19
C ALA A 312 -1.77 -4.04 -17.63
N MET A 313 -1.02 -4.86 -16.90
CA MET A 313 -0.88 -6.29 -17.15
C MET A 313 -2.25 -6.99 -17.09
N ALA A 314 -3.09 -6.71 -16.09
CA ALA A 314 -4.44 -7.28 -15.96
C ALA A 314 -5.35 -6.94 -17.15
N THR A 315 -5.17 -5.77 -17.78
CA THR A 315 -5.86 -5.36 -19.00
C THR A 315 -5.29 -6.08 -20.23
N GLY A 316 -4.07 -6.61 -20.17
CA GLY A 316 -3.36 -7.22 -21.29
C GLY A 316 -2.60 -6.20 -22.15
N VAL A 317 -2.34 -5.01 -21.61
CA VAL A 317 -1.51 -4.01 -22.28
C VAL A 317 -0.03 -4.40 -22.12
N PRO A 318 0.77 -4.43 -23.20
CA PRO A 318 2.20 -4.67 -23.08
C PRO A 318 2.85 -3.54 -22.31
N VAL A 319 3.81 -3.88 -21.44
CA VAL A 319 4.43 -2.94 -20.50
C VAL A 319 5.88 -2.68 -20.86
N VAL A 320 6.28 -1.40 -20.84
CA VAL A 320 7.68 -0.98 -20.80
C VAL A 320 7.93 -0.29 -19.47
N SER A 321 8.90 -0.77 -18.70
CA SER A 321 9.25 -0.19 -17.40
C SER A 321 10.77 -0.26 -17.15
N THR A 322 11.18 0.06 -15.93
CA THR A 322 12.59 0.07 -15.54
C THR A 322 12.90 -1.03 -14.54
N ARG A 323 14.15 -1.51 -14.57
CA ARG A 323 14.68 -2.54 -13.67
C ARG A 323 15.02 -1.97 -12.31
N ILE A 324 13.98 -1.68 -11.51
CA ILE A 324 14.12 -1.07 -10.19
C ILE A 324 13.27 -1.78 -9.15
N ALA A 325 13.81 -1.91 -7.95
CA ALA A 325 13.14 -2.49 -6.78
C ALA A 325 12.39 -3.81 -7.13
N GLY A 326 11.09 -3.88 -6.86
CA GLY A 326 10.26 -5.05 -7.12
C GLY A 326 9.70 -5.17 -8.55
N VAL A 327 9.97 -4.21 -9.45
CA VAL A 327 9.47 -4.29 -10.84
C VAL A 327 9.92 -5.57 -11.57
N PRO A 328 11.16 -6.08 -11.40
CA PRO A 328 11.58 -7.36 -11.98
C PRO A 328 10.83 -8.59 -11.46
N GLU A 329 10.13 -8.48 -10.34
CA GLU A 329 9.24 -9.56 -9.83
C GLU A 329 7.88 -9.56 -10.53
N MET A 330 7.50 -8.42 -11.12
CA MET A 330 6.28 -8.26 -11.89
C MET A 330 6.47 -8.66 -13.34
N ILE A 331 7.58 -8.24 -13.95
CA ILE A 331 7.88 -8.35 -15.37
C ILE A 331 9.23 -9.03 -15.55
N THR A 332 9.26 -10.16 -16.22
CA THR A 332 10.46 -10.77 -16.79
C THR A 332 10.71 -10.15 -18.14
N ASP A 333 11.87 -9.55 -18.33
CA ASP A 333 12.24 -8.86 -19.56
C ASP A 333 12.14 -9.78 -20.79
N GLY A 334 11.41 -9.32 -21.81
CA GLY A 334 11.14 -10.08 -23.03
C GLY A 334 10.05 -11.16 -22.91
N VAL A 335 9.39 -11.31 -21.74
CA VAL A 335 8.31 -12.29 -21.51
C VAL A 335 6.98 -11.61 -21.26
N GLU A 336 6.85 -10.77 -20.22
CA GLU A 336 5.63 -10.03 -19.92
C GLU A 336 5.70 -8.53 -20.34
N GLY A 337 6.88 -8.08 -20.77
CA GLY A 337 7.15 -6.70 -21.16
C GLY A 337 8.62 -6.47 -21.41
N PHE A 338 9.03 -5.21 -21.53
CA PHE A 338 10.45 -4.84 -21.59
C PHE A 338 10.87 -4.04 -20.35
N LEU A 339 12.09 -4.33 -19.88
CA LEU A 339 12.73 -3.62 -18.74
C LEU A 339 14.05 -2.99 -19.21
N THR A 340 14.18 -1.69 -18.97
CA THR A 340 15.44 -0.97 -19.18
C THR A 340 16.06 -0.55 -17.86
N GLU A 341 17.32 -0.11 -17.87
CA GLU A 341 17.90 0.50 -16.68
C GLU A 341 17.26 1.87 -16.41
N PRO A 342 17.07 2.26 -15.14
CA PRO A 342 16.58 3.58 -14.78
C PRO A 342 17.50 4.69 -15.31
N ARG A 343 16.94 5.87 -15.59
CA ARG A 343 17.67 7.05 -16.11
C ARG A 343 18.38 6.82 -17.45
N HIS A 344 17.85 5.90 -18.27
CA HIS A 344 18.31 5.63 -19.63
C HIS A 344 17.19 5.85 -20.66
N PRO A 345 16.75 7.11 -20.89
CA PRO A 345 15.60 7.40 -21.76
C PRO A 345 15.77 6.96 -23.21
N ALA A 346 17.01 6.88 -23.72
CA ALA A 346 17.27 6.39 -25.09
C ALA A 346 16.93 4.89 -25.20
N ALA A 347 17.37 4.04 -24.24
CA ALA A 347 17.04 2.63 -24.21
C ALA A 347 15.54 2.41 -23.96
N PHE A 348 14.92 3.27 -23.15
CA PHE A 348 13.48 3.25 -22.93
C PHE A 348 12.71 3.56 -24.21
N ALA A 349 13.21 4.52 -25.02
CA ALA A 349 12.65 4.80 -26.35
C ALA A 349 12.81 3.61 -27.31
N ASP A 350 13.95 2.89 -27.30
CA ASP A 350 14.17 1.68 -28.11
C ASP A 350 13.12 0.61 -27.80
N ALA A 351 12.86 0.39 -26.50
CA ALA A 351 11.84 -0.57 -26.05
C ALA A 351 10.42 -0.15 -26.46
N LEU A 352 10.09 1.14 -26.31
CA LEU A 352 8.80 1.69 -26.78
C LEU A 352 8.65 1.56 -28.29
N GLU A 353 9.65 1.96 -29.08
CA GLU A 353 9.62 1.87 -30.55
C GLU A 353 9.37 0.43 -31.01
N ARG A 354 10.03 -0.54 -30.37
CA ARG A 354 9.82 -1.96 -30.70
C ARG A 354 8.37 -2.38 -30.45
N MET A 355 7.77 -1.96 -29.30
CA MET A 355 6.36 -2.26 -28.99
C MET A 355 5.38 -1.59 -29.98
N LEU A 356 5.70 -0.38 -30.43
CA LEU A 356 4.82 0.37 -31.34
C LEU A 356 4.90 -0.12 -32.79
N ARG A 357 6.07 -0.62 -33.25
CA ARG A 357 6.28 -1.11 -34.61
C ARG A 357 5.95 -2.58 -34.80
N ASP A 358 6.14 -3.42 -33.79
CA ASP A 358 5.92 -4.86 -33.82
C ASP A 358 4.68 -5.24 -33.01
N THR A 359 3.53 -5.17 -33.67
CA THR A 359 2.23 -5.48 -33.04
C THR A 359 2.14 -6.93 -32.59
N ALA A 360 2.81 -7.88 -33.27
CA ALA A 360 2.80 -9.29 -32.87
C ALA A 360 3.56 -9.53 -31.59
N VAL A 361 4.72 -8.90 -31.43
CA VAL A 361 5.47 -8.90 -30.15
C VAL A 361 4.65 -8.24 -29.05
N ALA A 362 4.11 -7.05 -29.30
CA ALA A 362 3.30 -6.32 -28.32
C ALA A 362 2.10 -7.15 -27.82
N GLU A 363 1.36 -7.78 -28.73
CA GLU A 363 0.22 -8.65 -28.39
C GLU A 363 0.65 -9.90 -27.61
N HIS A 364 1.75 -10.52 -28.02
CA HIS A 364 2.28 -11.68 -27.32
C HIS A 364 2.64 -11.34 -25.87
N LEU A 365 3.45 -10.28 -25.65
CA LEU A 365 3.87 -9.84 -24.31
C LEU A 365 2.68 -9.37 -23.45
N GLY A 366 1.71 -8.68 -24.05
CA GLY A 366 0.48 -8.30 -23.36
C GLY A 366 -0.35 -9.48 -22.88
N ARG A 367 -0.49 -10.55 -23.69
CA ARG A 367 -1.16 -11.79 -23.26
C ARG A 367 -0.42 -12.48 -22.10
N GLN A 368 0.92 -12.63 -22.24
CA GLN A 368 1.73 -13.20 -21.16
C GLN A 368 1.65 -12.38 -19.87
N GLY A 369 1.66 -11.03 -20.00
CA GLY A 369 1.46 -10.12 -18.88
C GLY A 369 0.13 -10.36 -18.17
N ARG A 370 -0.98 -10.51 -18.92
CA ARG A 370 -2.29 -10.78 -18.35
C ARG A 370 -2.35 -12.13 -17.62
N GLU A 371 -1.83 -13.18 -18.22
CA GLU A 371 -1.75 -14.51 -17.58
C GLU A 371 -0.94 -14.48 -16.29
N SER A 372 0.22 -13.82 -16.31
CA SER A 372 1.08 -13.63 -15.14
C SER A 372 0.38 -12.83 -14.05
N ALA A 373 -0.33 -11.74 -14.40
CA ALA A 373 -1.08 -10.93 -13.43
C ALA A 373 -2.18 -11.74 -12.75
N LEU A 374 -2.98 -12.49 -13.49
CA LEU A 374 -4.00 -13.41 -12.97
C LEU A 374 -3.40 -14.47 -12.03
N GLY A 375 -2.20 -14.94 -12.38
CA GLY A 375 -1.46 -15.92 -11.58
C GLY A 375 -0.88 -15.37 -10.29
N LYS A 376 -0.35 -14.14 -10.30
CA LYS A 376 0.46 -13.58 -9.20
C LYS A 376 -0.32 -12.59 -8.32
N PHE A 377 -1.16 -11.72 -8.91
CA PHE A 377 -1.66 -10.49 -8.25
C PHE A 377 -3.17 -10.49 -7.98
N SER A 378 -3.86 -11.62 -8.15
CA SER A 378 -5.28 -11.69 -7.78
C SER A 378 -5.45 -11.44 -6.28
N VAL A 379 -6.37 -10.54 -5.92
CA VAL A 379 -6.64 -10.17 -4.52
C VAL A 379 -7.03 -11.39 -3.68
N GLU A 380 -7.70 -12.37 -4.27
CA GLU A 380 -8.09 -13.62 -3.59
C GLU A 380 -6.85 -14.43 -3.17
N LYS A 381 -5.82 -14.49 -4.02
CA LYS A 381 -4.59 -15.24 -3.74
C LYS A 381 -3.72 -14.52 -2.72
N THR A 382 -3.53 -13.22 -2.91
CA THR A 382 -2.67 -12.42 -2.04
C THR A 382 -3.26 -12.32 -0.64
N THR A 383 -4.57 -12.08 -0.51
CA THR A 383 -5.26 -12.07 0.79
C THR A 383 -5.27 -13.46 1.46
N ARG A 384 -5.39 -14.54 0.68
CA ARG A 384 -5.27 -15.90 1.22
C ARG A 384 -3.88 -16.16 1.81
N ALA A 385 -2.83 -15.66 1.17
CA ALA A 385 -1.47 -15.75 1.70
C ALA A 385 -1.33 -15.00 3.03
N LEU A 386 -1.81 -13.76 3.12
CA LEU A 386 -1.81 -13.00 4.37
C LEU A 386 -2.66 -13.68 5.47
N LYS A 387 -3.84 -14.17 5.11
CA LYS A 387 -4.69 -14.94 6.03
C LYS A 387 -3.95 -16.16 6.60
N HIS A 388 -3.22 -16.88 5.77
CA HIS A 388 -2.42 -18.03 6.20
C HIS A 388 -1.35 -17.61 7.22
N LEU A 389 -0.62 -16.53 6.96
CA LEU A 389 0.37 -15.99 7.89
C LEU A 389 -0.27 -15.56 9.23
N LEU A 390 -1.41 -14.88 9.19
CA LEU A 390 -2.15 -14.51 10.40
C LEU A 390 -2.56 -15.73 11.23
N VAL A 391 -3.07 -16.78 10.59
CA VAL A 391 -3.49 -18.01 11.29
C VAL A 391 -2.27 -18.78 11.83
N GLN A 392 -1.16 -18.81 11.11
CA GLN A 392 0.02 -19.60 11.47
C GLN A 392 0.88 -18.91 12.54
N HIS A 393 1.06 -17.60 12.48
CA HIS A 393 2.05 -16.88 13.29
C HIS A 393 1.45 -15.97 14.37
N ALA A 394 0.16 -15.67 14.30
CA ALA A 394 -0.52 -14.82 15.25
C ALA A 394 -1.53 -15.61 16.09
N PRO A 395 -1.85 -15.17 17.33
CA PRO A 395 -2.89 -15.78 18.16
C PRO A 395 -4.28 -15.39 17.64
N VAL A 396 -4.57 -15.69 16.39
CA VAL A 396 -5.83 -15.42 15.72
C VAL A 396 -6.72 -16.68 15.84
N ILE A 397 -7.89 -16.52 16.44
CA ILE A 397 -8.85 -17.61 16.59
C ILE A 397 -9.71 -17.69 15.31
N PRO A 398 -9.68 -18.81 14.56
CA PRO A 398 -10.57 -18.98 13.41
C PRO A 398 -12.05 -18.91 13.82
N PRO A 399 -12.98 -18.46 12.97
CA PRO A 399 -14.40 -18.31 13.30
C PRO A 399 -15.06 -19.56 13.84
N THR A 400 -14.62 -20.74 13.40
CA THR A 400 -15.14 -22.06 13.86
C THR A 400 -14.67 -22.45 15.26
N ALA A 401 -13.54 -21.94 15.75
CA ALA A 401 -13.01 -22.24 17.08
C ALA A 401 -13.50 -21.25 18.16
N ALA A 402 -14.03 -20.09 17.78
CA ALA A 402 -14.50 -19.06 18.72
C ALA A 402 -15.67 -19.53 19.60
N ARG A 403 -16.50 -20.47 19.14
CA ARG A 403 -17.63 -21.02 19.92
C ARG A 403 -17.21 -21.88 21.12
N ALA A 404 -16.00 -22.40 21.16
CA ALA A 404 -15.50 -23.22 22.26
C ALA A 404 -14.81 -22.42 23.38
N ALA A 405 -14.30 -21.23 23.08
CA ALA A 405 -13.56 -20.38 24.02
C ALA A 405 -14.47 -19.45 24.86
N ASP A 406 -15.77 -19.38 24.57
CA ASP A 406 -16.72 -18.47 25.22
C ASP A 406 -17.08 -18.84 26.69
N ARG A 407 -16.48 -19.87 27.28
CA ARG A 407 -16.83 -20.35 28.63
C ARG A 407 -16.02 -19.76 29.77
N GLU A 408 -14.98 -18.96 29.52
CA GLU A 408 -14.17 -18.33 30.59
C GLU A 408 -13.81 -16.89 30.27
N ILE A 409 -14.78 -15.96 30.32
CA ILE A 409 -14.50 -14.53 30.35
C ILE A 409 -14.84 -14.02 31.75
N PRO A 410 -13.87 -13.54 32.54
CA PRO A 410 -14.16 -12.87 33.82
C PRO A 410 -14.93 -11.58 33.57
N THR A 411 -15.94 -11.37 34.41
CA THR A 411 -16.88 -10.27 34.43
C THR A 411 -16.25 -8.88 34.27
N VAL A 412 -16.83 -8.11 33.37
CA VAL A 412 -16.87 -6.63 33.22
C VAL A 412 -15.70 -5.84 33.85
N SER A 413 -14.72 -5.49 33.02
CA SER A 413 -13.65 -4.54 33.34
C SER A 413 -14.24 -3.16 33.73
N PRO A 414 -13.61 -2.42 34.67
CA PRO A 414 -14.00 -1.05 35.03
C PRO A 414 -14.06 -0.06 33.86
N TRP A 415 -13.35 -0.38 32.74
CA TRP A 415 -13.30 0.40 31.51
C TRP A 415 -14.60 0.37 30.70
N THR A 416 -15.39 -0.68 30.79
CA THR A 416 -16.70 -0.81 30.10
C THR A 416 -17.76 0.14 30.65
N ARG A 417 -17.70 0.52 31.94
CA ARG A 417 -18.58 1.56 32.54
C ARG A 417 -18.24 2.95 32.04
N TRP A 418 -16.98 3.21 31.73
CA TRP A 418 -16.51 4.49 31.20
C TRP A 418 -16.98 4.75 29.78
N LEU A 419 -16.88 3.76 28.88
CA LEU A 419 -17.36 3.86 27.48
C LEU A 419 -18.88 4.11 27.37
N ARG A 420 -19.70 3.61 28.30
CA ARG A 420 -21.16 3.86 28.31
C ARG A 420 -21.54 5.29 28.70
N ARG A 421 -20.68 6.04 29.37
CA ARG A 421 -20.94 7.44 29.77
C ARG A 421 -20.79 8.44 28.62
N PHE A 422 -20.09 8.10 27.56
CA PHE A 422 -19.81 8.98 26.42
C PHE A 422 -20.61 8.64 25.15
N ARG A 423 -21.56 7.69 25.22
CA ARG A 423 -22.54 7.42 24.15
C ARG A 423 -23.87 8.16 24.30
N ARG A 424 -23.94 9.19 25.14
CA ARG A 424 -25.10 10.10 25.24
C ARG A 424 -24.69 11.51 24.85
#